data_48ee3496c048d8e2804e46ec42f1891c
#
_entry.id   48ee3496c048d8e2804e46ec42f1891c
#
_cell.length_a   1.000
_cell.length_b   1.000
_cell.length_c   1.000
_cell.angle_alpha   90.00
_cell.angle_beta   90.00
_cell.angle_gamma   90.00
#
_symmetry.space_group_name_H-M   'P 1'
#
loop_
_entity.id
_entity.type
_entity.pdbx_description
1 polymer ?
#
loop_
_entity_poly.entity_id
_entity_poly.type
_entity_poly.pdbx_seq_one_letter_code
_entity_poly.pdbx_strand_id
1 'polypeptide(L)'
;SSGIDFGTITTLPVVQRNATYNYNLSGDTNKTGYDIAVSTDSNVNVDFCIKASGNLNTSGGASIPIVNEFWQDSSVNNITNPSETNKNSLTTAYSNITATANLAPGNSNYYRFWLNVSSGQAAGTYNNTISFQGVQTGTSCS
;
A
#
# COMPACT_ATOMS: atom_id res chain seq x y z
N SER A 1 -0.32 13.08 7.80
CA SER A 1 -0.34 12.52 6.44
C SER A 1 -1.76 12.10 6.14
N SER A 2 -2.26 12.63 5.09
CA SER A 2 -3.48 12.12 4.46
C SER A 2 -3.18 10.72 3.94
N GLY A 3 -3.87 9.69 4.33
CA GLY A 3 -3.72 8.29 3.97
C GLY A 3 -3.25 7.96 2.53
N ILE A 4 -3.52 6.76 2.07
CA ILE A 4 -3.21 6.35 0.69
C ILE A 4 -4.28 6.99 -0.21
N ASP A 5 -3.86 7.84 -1.14
CA ASP A 5 -4.75 8.63 -2.00
C ASP A 5 -4.34 8.47 -3.47
N PHE A 6 -5.28 8.08 -4.31
CA PHE A 6 -5.09 7.95 -5.76
C PHE A 6 -5.47 9.23 -6.54
N GLY A 7 -5.91 10.26 -5.84
CA GLY A 7 -6.30 11.53 -6.42
C GLY A 7 -7.58 11.43 -7.26
N THR A 8 -7.86 12.51 -7.99
CA THR A 8 -9.00 12.56 -8.90
C THR A 8 -8.68 11.86 -10.22
N ILE A 9 -9.57 10.96 -10.64
CA ILE A 9 -9.48 10.24 -11.91
C ILE A 9 -10.59 10.76 -12.83
N THR A 10 -10.23 11.40 -13.94
CA THR A 10 -11.14 12.05 -14.87
C THR A 10 -11.37 11.28 -16.16
N THR A 11 -10.52 10.29 -16.44
CA THR A 11 -10.59 9.49 -17.67
C THR A 11 -10.52 8.02 -17.33
N LEU A 12 -11.45 7.23 -17.87
CA LEU A 12 -11.53 5.77 -17.67
C LEU A 12 -11.40 5.02 -19.01
N PRO A 13 -10.88 3.79 -19.03
CA PRO A 13 -10.31 3.09 -17.88
C PRO A 13 -8.96 3.66 -17.47
N VAL A 14 -8.54 3.36 -16.25
CA VAL A 14 -7.17 3.64 -15.80
C VAL A 14 -6.53 2.34 -15.29
N VAL A 15 -5.28 2.14 -15.66
CA VAL A 15 -4.48 0.99 -15.25
C VAL A 15 -3.25 1.49 -14.49
N GLN A 16 -2.99 0.89 -13.33
CA GLN A 16 -1.83 1.21 -12.50
C GLN A 16 -1.75 2.70 -12.12
N ARG A 17 -2.89 3.28 -11.71
CA ARG A 17 -2.89 4.63 -11.15
C ARG A 17 -2.03 4.66 -9.89
N ASN A 18 -0.96 5.43 -9.91
CA ASN A 18 -0.10 5.61 -8.74
C ASN A 18 -0.85 6.34 -7.62
N ALA A 19 -0.65 5.90 -6.40
CA ALA A 19 -1.00 6.70 -5.24
C ALA A 19 -0.11 7.96 -5.19
N THR A 20 -0.64 9.03 -4.61
CA THR A 20 -0.08 10.38 -4.67
C THR A 20 1.38 10.46 -4.22
N TYR A 21 1.75 9.67 -3.20
CA TYR A 21 3.12 9.68 -2.65
C TYR A 21 3.99 8.51 -3.07
N ASN A 22 3.62 7.77 -4.13
CA ASN A 22 4.46 6.67 -4.63
C ASN A 22 5.85 7.12 -5.05
N TYR A 23 5.95 8.29 -5.68
CA TYR A 23 7.20 8.83 -6.25
C TYR A 23 7.42 10.30 -5.88
N ASN A 24 6.81 10.75 -4.81
CA ASN A 24 6.79 12.17 -4.47
C ASN A 24 7.06 12.41 -2.99
N LEU A 25 8.13 11.78 -2.46
CA LEU A 25 8.65 12.18 -1.17
C LEU A 25 9.12 13.63 -1.27
N SER A 26 8.82 14.46 -0.27
CA SER A 26 9.15 15.88 -0.28
C SER A 26 10.60 16.14 -0.73
N GLY A 27 10.75 16.79 -1.87
CA GLY A 27 12.05 17.10 -2.47
C GLY A 27 12.74 15.97 -3.24
N ASP A 28 12.13 14.79 -3.34
CA ASP A 28 12.69 13.65 -4.08
C ASP A 28 11.59 12.88 -4.83
N THR A 29 11.54 13.07 -6.15
CA THR A 29 10.55 12.44 -7.03
C THR A 29 10.79 10.94 -7.27
N ASN A 30 11.91 10.41 -6.80
CA ASN A 30 12.29 9.01 -7.00
C ASN A 30 11.93 8.13 -5.80
N LYS A 31 11.44 8.72 -4.71
CA LYS A 31 11.15 8.01 -3.45
C LYS A 31 9.69 8.10 -3.07
N THR A 32 9.19 7.04 -2.42
CA THR A 32 7.86 7.04 -1.83
C THR A 32 7.87 7.70 -0.44
N GLY A 33 6.77 8.41 -0.12
CA GLY A 33 6.50 8.93 1.21
C GLY A 33 5.75 7.96 2.13
N TYR A 34 5.40 6.77 1.64
CA TYR A 34 4.73 5.75 2.45
C TYR A 34 5.78 4.84 3.10
N ASP A 35 5.93 4.94 4.42
CA ASP A 35 6.80 4.05 5.16
C ASP A 35 6.28 3.74 6.56
N ILE A 36 6.74 2.61 7.09
CA ILE A 36 6.52 2.20 8.48
C ILE A 36 7.88 1.80 9.04
N ALA A 37 8.27 2.42 10.15
CA ALA A 37 9.52 2.15 10.81
C ALA A 37 9.33 1.22 12.01
N VAL A 38 10.31 0.35 12.23
CA VAL A 38 10.45 -0.38 13.50
C VAL A 38 11.05 0.58 14.53
N SER A 39 10.42 0.70 15.70
CA SER A 39 10.95 1.55 16.76
C SER A 39 12.39 1.18 17.10
N THR A 40 13.22 2.17 17.34
CA THR A 40 14.60 1.96 17.85
C THR A 40 14.64 1.30 19.22
N ASP A 41 13.55 1.42 19.99
CA ASP A 41 13.40 0.79 21.31
C ASP A 41 12.94 -0.68 21.24
N SER A 42 12.64 -1.19 20.03
CA SER A 42 12.33 -2.60 19.85
C SER A 42 13.55 -3.46 20.16
N ASN A 43 13.34 -4.56 20.86
CA ASN A 43 14.37 -5.55 21.14
C ASN A 43 14.29 -6.79 20.24
N VAL A 44 13.41 -6.76 19.25
CA VAL A 44 13.19 -7.85 18.29
C VAL A 44 13.07 -7.29 16.89
N ASN A 45 13.39 -8.11 15.90
CA ASN A 45 13.10 -7.82 14.50
C ASN A 45 11.61 -8.05 14.22
N VAL A 46 11.07 -7.30 13.27
CA VAL A 46 9.64 -7.22 12.96
C VAL A 46 9.37 -7.57 11.51
N ASP A 47 8.30 -8.34 11.30
CA ASP A 47 7.65 -8.51 10.00
C ASP A 47 6.37 -7.68 9.98
N PHE A 48 6.13 -6.95 8.89
CA PHE A 48 4.89 -6.20 8.70
C PHE A 48 3.92 -6.98 7.81
N CYS A 49 2.65 -6.86 8.12
CA CYS A 49 1.54 -7.39 7.36
C CYS A 49 0.56 -6.30 7.00
N ILE A 50 -0.14 -6.49 5.90
CA ILE A 50 -1.11 -5.53 5.36
C ILE A 50 -2.42 -6.21 5.01
N LYS A 51 -3.54 -5.52 5.19
CA LYS A 51 -4.86 -5.90 4.69
C LYS A 51 -5.70 -4.68 4.37
N ALA A 52 -6.78 -4.88 3.60
CA ALA A 52 -7.84 -3.88 3.45
C ALA A 52 -9.13 -4.35 4.11
N SER A 53 -10.01 -3.42 4.46
CA SER A 53 -11.33 -3.71 5.05
C SER A 53 -12.30 -4.37 4.06
N GLY A 54 -12.07 -4.21 2.76
CA GLY A 54 -12.91 -4.69 1.66
C GLY A 54 -12.70 -3.86 0.41
N ASN A 55 -13.67 -3.92 -0.50
CA ASN A 55 -13.69 -3.10 -1.71
C ASN A 55 -13.66 -1.61 -1.37
N LEU A 56 -13.19 -0.79 -2.31
CA LEU A 56 -13.39 0.65 -2.22
C LEU A 56 -14.85 0.95 -2.59
N ASN A 57 -15.57 1.57 -1.68
CA ASN A 57 -17.01 1.83 -1.84
C ASN A 57 -17.33 3.31 -1.75
N THR A 58 -18.39 3.71 -2.48
CA THR A 58 -19.04 5.00 -2.29
C THR A 58 -20.19 4.89 -1.28
N SER A 59 -20.64 6.02 -0.74
CA SER A 59 -21.86 6.08 0.08
C SER A 59 -23.12 5.67 -0.69
N GLY A 60 -23.10 5.79 -2.03
CA GLY A 60 -24.20 5.37 -2.91
C GLY A 60 -24.19 3.90 -3.30
N GLY A 61 -23.23 3.09 -2.81
CA GLY A 61 -23.16 1.66 -3.05
C GLY A 61 -22.37 1.23 -4.30
N ALA A 62 -21.80 2.15 -5.07
CA ALA A 62 -20.87 1.80 -6.14
C ALA A 62 -19.55 1.28 -5.53
N SER A 63 -18.91 0.32 -6.22
CA SER A 63 -17.78 -0.42 -5.67
C SER A 63 -16.68 -0.60 -6.71
N ILE A 64 -15.41 -0.49 -6.27
CA ILE A 64 -14.23 -0.96 -7.01
C ILE A 64 -13.72 -2.19 -6.26
N PRO A 65 -13.60 -3.37 -6.93
CA PRO A 65 -13.15 -4.58 -6.29
C PRO A 65 -11.76 -4.44 -5.65
N ILE A 66 -11.59 -4.98 -4.45
CA ILE A 66 -10.32 -4.96 -3.69
C ILE A 66 -9.13 -5.53 -4.50
N VAL A 67 -9.39 -6.51 -5.37
CA VAL A 67 -8.35 -7.11 -6.23
C VAL A 67 -7.76 -6.13 -7.25
N ASN A 68 -8.39 -4.98 -7.46
CA ASN A 68 -7.90 -3.90 -8.32
C ASN A 68 -7.05 -2.88 -7.56
N GLU A 69 -6.90 -3.03 -6.26
CA GLU A 69 -6.02 -2.24 -5.42
C GLU A 69 -4.77 -3.05 -5.08
N PHE A 70 -3.62 -2.53 -5.44
CA PHE A 70 -2.34 -3.25 -5.38
C PHE A 70 -1.37 -2.56 -4.45
N TRP A 71 -0.43 -3.33 -3.93
CA TRP A 71 0.66 -2.86 -3.10
C TRP A 71 1.94 -3.62 -3.36
N GLN A 72 3.05 -3.03 -3.02
CA GLN A 72 4.36 -3.68 -2.91
C GLN A 72 5.19 -2.96 -1.87
N ASP A 73 6.11 -3.68 -1.24
CA ASP A 73 7.01 -3.15 -0.23
C ASP A 73 8.49 -3.39 -0.57
N SER A 74 9.36 -2.66 0.12
CA SER A 74 10.81 -2.83 0.00
C SER A 74 11.50 -2.17 1.20
N SER A 75 12.65 -2.71 1.62
CA SER A 75 13.58 -2.03 2.52
C SER A 75 14.39 -0.94 1.82
N VAL A 76 14.34 -0.90 0.47
CA VAL A 76 15.03 0.09 -0.35
C VAL A 76 14.00 1.07 -0.91
N ASN A 77 14.29 2.37 -0.79
CA ASN A 77 13.45 3.45 -1.31
C ASN A 77 14.19 4.20 -2.40
N ASN A 78 13.88 3.88 -3.66
CA ASN A 78 14.46 4.53 -4.83
C ASN A 78 13.48 4.49 -6.02
N ILE A 79 13.91 4.88 -7.22
CA ILE A 79 13.04 4.92 -8.40
C ILE A 79 12.46 3.56 -8.79
N THR A 80 13.17 2.46 -8.51
CA THR A 80 12.76 1.11 -8.90
C THR A 80 12.10 0.32 -7.76
N ASN A 81 12.22 0.74 -6.53
CA ASN A 81 11.74 0.03 -5.36
C ASN A 81 10.97 0.94 -4.39
N PRO A 82 9.84 0.46 -3.89
CA PRO A 82 9.10 -0.76 -4.21
C PRO A 82 8.68 -0.80 -5.69
N SER A 83 8.71 -2.00 -6.31
CA SER A 83 8.50 -2.19 -7.75
C SER A 83 7.05 -2.57 -8.08
N GLU A 84 6.46 -1.90 -9.08
CA GLU A 84 5.13 -2.27 -9.60
C GLU A 84 5.10 -3.64 -10.28
N THR A 85 6.23 -4.12 -10.77
CA THR A 85 6.32 -5.40 -11.50
C THR A 85 5.91 -6.59 -10.63
N ASN A 86 6.20 -6.53 -9.33
CA ASN A 86 5.92 -7.60 -8.37
C ASN A 86 4.78 -7.24 -7.41
N LYS A 87 3.91 -6.30 -7.78
CA LYS A 87 2.81 -5.87 -6.91
C LYS A 87 1.82 -7.00 -6.62
N ASN A 88 1.25 -6.97 -5.46
CA ASN A 88 0.24 -7.90 -4.97
C ASN A 88 -1.11 -7.21 -4.87
N SER A 89 -2.20 -7.92 -5.13
CA SER A 89 -3.54 -7.41 -4.81
C SER A 89 -3.73 -7.37 -3.30
N LEU A 90 -4.44 -6.36 -2.83
CA LEU A 90 -4.91 -6.33 -1.44
C LEU A 90 -5.95 -7.42 -1.20
N THR A 91 -6.00 -7.91 0.04
CA THR A 91 -6.98 -8.88 0.51
C THR A 91 -7.56 -8.43 1.85
N THR A 92 -8.67 -9.08 2.27
CA THR A 92 -9.28 -8.82 3.58
C THR A 92 -8.59 -9.58 4.72
N ALA A 93 -7.72 -10.53 4.40
CA ALA A 93 -6.83 -11.18 5.36
C ALA A 93 -5.46 -10.51 5.37
N TYR A 94 -4.77 -10.52 6.49
CA TYR A 94 -3.40 -10.04 6.53
C TYR A 94 -2.50 -10.86 5.61
N SER A 95 -1.70 -10.15 4.81
CA SER A 95 -0.67 -10.72 3.96
C SER A 95 0.70 -10.29 4.47
N ASN A 96 1.57 -11.27 4.67
CA ASN A 96 2.98 -11.10 4.98
C ASN A 96 3.88 -11.39 3.77
N ILE A 97 3.32 -11.38 2.57
CA ILE A 97 4.12 -11.49 1.35
C ILE A 97 4.85 -10.17 1.17
N THR A 98 5.96 -10.05 1.85
CA THR A 98 6.77 -8.85 1.82
C THR A 98 8.06 -9.15 1.09
N ALA A 99 8.51 -8.22 0.27
CA ALA A 99 9.88 -8.25 -0.25
C ALA A 99 10.89 -8.03 0.89
N THR A 100 10.40 -7.61 2.05
CA THR A 100 11.21 -7.29 3.22
C THR A 100 10.65 -7.97 4.46
N ALA A 101 11.35 -8.98 4.91
CA ALA A 101 11.11 -9.62 6.21
C ALA A 101 12.26 -9.31 7.16
N ASN A 102 12.05 -9.54 8.46
CA ASN A 102 13.11 -9.48 9.45
C ASN A 102 13.74 -8.09 9.60
N LEU A 103 12.91 -7.04 9.63
CA LEU A 103 13.36 -5.67 9.79
C LEU A 103 13.90 -5.44 11.19
N ALA A 104 15.16 -5.00 11.26
CA ALA A 104 15.79 -4.63 12.53
C ALA A 104 15.22 -3.33 13.10
N PRO A 105 15.32 -3.11 14.43
CA PRO A 105 14.98 -1.85 15.07
C PRO A 105 15.64 -0.65 14.38
N GLY A 106 14.87 0.40 14.18
CA GLY A 106 15.30 1.63 13.48
C GLY A 106 15.20 1.58 11.96
N ASN A 107 14.91 0.44 11.35
CA ASN A 107 14.73 0.32 9.91
C ASN A 107 13.28 0.56 9.50
N SER A 108 13.09 1.02 8.25
CA SER A 108 11.80 1.26 7.65
C SER A 108 11.49 0.25 6.56
N ASN A 109 10.21 -0.07 6.41
CA ASN A 109 9.65 -0.72 5.26
C ASN A 109 8.85 0.32 4.46
N TYR A 110 9.13 0.41 3.16
CA TYR A 110 8.55 1.39 2.25
C TYR A 110 7.51 0.73 1.38
N TYR A 111 6.42 1.46 1.07
CA TYR A 111 5.28 0.94 0.32
C TYR A 111 4.97 1.80 -0.88
N ARG A 112 4.44 1.17 -1.94
CA ARG A 112 3.77 1.84 -3.05
C ARG A 112 2.44 1.16 -3.32
N PHE A 113 1.49 1.95 -3.81
CA PHE A 113 0.12 1.51 -4.05
C PHE A 113 -0.31 1.90 -5.47
N TRP A 114 -1.09 1.01 -6.10
CA TRP A 114 -1.62 1.23 -7.44
C TRP A 114 -3.08 0.82 -7.49
N LEU A 115 -3.84 1.45 -8.39
CA LEU A 115 -5.26 1.19 -8.57
C LEU A 115 -5.60 1.00 -10.05
N ASN A 116 -6.39 -0.03 -10.36
CA ASN A 116 -7.03 -0.22 -11.64
C ASN A 116 -8.51 0.18 -11.51
N VAL A 117 -9.02 0.96 -12.46
CA VAL A 117 -10.44 1.34 -12.51
C VAL A 117 -10.98 1.06 -13.91
N SER A 118 -12.08 0.32 -13.98
CA SER A 118 -12.71 -0.08 -15.25
C SER A 118 -13.42 1.08 -15.94
N SER A 119 -13.65 0.94 -17.25
CA SER A 119 -14.33 1.95 -18.08
C SER A 119 -15.77 2.24 -17.64
N GLY A 120 -16.45 1.29 -17.05
CA GLY A 120 -17.85 1.41 -16.60
C GLY A 120 -18.01 1.87 -15.15
N GLN A 121 -16.93 2.29 -14.48
CA GLN A 121 -17.00 2.69 -13.09
C GLN A 121 -17.83 3.96 -12.91
N ALA A 122 -18.80 3.93 -11.98
CA ALA A 122 -19.62 5.08 -11.67
C ALA A 122 -18.80 6.21 -11.04
N ALA A 123 -19.18 7.46 -11.27
CA ALA A 123 -18.57 8.61 -10.62
C ALA A 123 -18.89 8.59 -9.11
N GLY A 124 -17.91 9.00 -8.29
CA GLY A 124 -18.09 9.05 -6.84
C GLY A 124 -16.77 9.12 -6.09
N THR A 125 -16.86 9.31 -4.78
CA THR A 125 -15.74 9.21 -3.85
C THR A 125 -15.69 7.80 -3.29
N TYR A 126 -14.61 7.09 -3.59
CA TYR A 126 -14.39 5.70 -3.20
C TYR A 126 -13.40 5.63 -2.06
N ASN A 127 -13.68 4.83 -1.06
CA ASN A 127 -12.76 4.60 0.06
C ASN A 127 -12.89 3.20 0.66
N ASN A 128 -11.82 2.76 1.28
CA ASN A 128 -11.74 1.63 2.19
C ASN A 128 -10.73 1.96 3.30
N THR A 129 -10.41 0.99 4.15
CA THR A 129 -9.40 1.14 5.20
C THR A 129 -8.28 0.14 4.98
N ILE A 130 -7.06 0.64 4.92
CA ILE A 130 -5.85 -0.20 4.91
C ILE A 130 -5.34 -0.31 6.34
N SER A 131 -5.06 -1.54 6.77
CA SER A 131 -4.53 -1.83 8.10
C SER A 131 -3.17 -2.51 8.00
N PHE A 132 -2.25 -2.10 8.86
CA PHE A 132 -0.94 -2.69 9.01
C PHE A 132 -0.83 -3.34 10.38
N GLN A 133 -0.10 -4.44 10.47
CA GLN A 133 0.26 -5.10 11.72
C GLN A 133 1.74 -5.43 11.71
N GLY A 134 2.45 -5.07 12.78
CA GLY A 134 3.80 -5.53 13.03
C GLY A 134 3.77 -6.73 13.98
N VAL A 135 4.50 -7.78 13.63
CA VAL A 135 4.68 -8.97 14.47
C VAL A 135 6.15 -9.28 14.61
N GLN A 136 6.53 -9.96 15.69
CA GLN A 136 7.89 -10.48 15.82
C GLN A 136 8.18 -11.41 14.64
N THR A 137 9.35 -11.29 14.05
CA THR A 137 9.77 -12.15 12.93
C THR A 137 9.57 -13.63 13.24
N GLY A 138 8.94 -14.33 12.30
CA GLY A 138 8.55 -15.72 12.44
C GLY A 138 7.19 -15.96 13.09
N THR A 139 6.46 -14.90 13.47
CA THR A 139 5.09 -14.97 13.98
C THR A 139 4.11 -14.65 12.86
N SER A 140 3.00 -15.37 12.77
CA SER A 140 1.93 -15.09 11.78
C SER A 140 1.11 -13.88 12.19
N CYS A 141 0.73 -13.07 11.21
CA CYS A 141 -0.28 -12.02 11.41
C CYS A 141 -1.69 -12.59 11.54
N SER A 142 -2.50 -11.92 12.32
CA SER A 142 -3.88 -12.36 12.59
C SER A 142 -4.84 -11.18 12.67
#